data_12f3d8b807fed89c2ec8e4629faf1e9d
#
_entry.id   12f3d8b807fed89c2ec8e4629faf1e9d
#
_cell.length_a   1.000
_cell.length_b   1.000
_cell.length_c   1.000
_cell.angle_alpha   90.00
_cell.angle_beta   90.00
_cell.angle_gamma   90.00
#
_symmetry.space_group_name_H-M   'P 1'
#
loop_
_entity.id
_entity.type
_entity.pdbx_description
1 polymer ?
#
loop_
_entity_poly.entity_id
_entity_poly.type
_entity_poly.pdbx_seq_one_letter_code
_entity_poly.pdbx_strand_id
1 'polypeptide(L)'
;MNRMEAAQQEAAQLPRMPQRKLDNIPGDYGWPLLGATVPFLKDYHKLVTERAEKYGLVSKGSVLFQRGVTLLGPDANEFVLKDPEHAFSSRAAWNPILEKLFTDGLMLRDFADHKFHRRIMQQAFKKPALASYLDRMNQHIGTEIQDWPAGTELKFLEHIKTLLLDVGAQIFFGLEMGPESDKVNQSFIDTTEASLAVVRLKIPGLLWHRGMKGRRYLEDFVTGLIPQKRNSDTPDFFSELCKAADEEGGLTDRDVMNHMIFLLFAAHDT
;
A
#
# COMPACT_ATOMS: atom_id res chain seq x y z
N MET A 1 -0.15 14.20 28.12
CA MET A 1 0.30 14.24 26.72
C MET A 1 0.29 12.82 26.22
N ASN A 2 -0.61 12.52 25.29
CA ASN A 2 -0.79 11.17 24.75
C ASN A 2 0.45 10.80 23.92
N ARG A 3 0.91 9.52 23.95
CA ARG A 3 2.08 9.04 23.20
C ARG A 3 1.99 9.36 21.69
N MET A 4 0.78 9.45 21.15
CA MET A 4 0.51 9.84 19.77
C MET A 4 0.81 11.33 19.52
N GLU A 5 0.46 12.21 20.46
CA GLU A 5 0.79 13.64 20.38
C GLU A 5 2.30 13.85 20.44
N ALA A 6 3.00 13.06 21.27
CA ALA A 6 4.46 13.11 21.36
C ALA A 6 5.11 12.64 20.05
N ALA A 7 4.62 11.57 19.42
CA ALA A 7 5.12 11.07 18.14
C ALA A 7 4.85 12.05 16.99
N GLN A 8 3.69 12.71 17.00
CA GLN A 8 3.36 13.76 16.02
C GLN A 8 4.19 15.02 16.21
N GLN A 9 4.48 15.40 17.47
CA GLN A 9 5.36 16.52 17.77
C GLN A 9 6.81 16.22 17.39
N GLU A 10 7.30 15.01 17.62
CA GLU A 10 8.65 14.58 17.22
C GLU A 10 8.78 14.56 15.68
N ALA A 11 7.78 14.09 14.96
CA ALA A 11 7.73 14.14 13.50
C ALA A 11 7.67 15.58 12.95
N ALA A 12 7.02 16.50 13.69
CA ALA A 12 6.94 17.92 13.32
C ALA A 12 8.24 18.69 13.66
N GLN A 13 9.06 18.17 14.58
CA GLN A 13 10.32 18.78 15.02
C GLN A 13 11.55 18.33 14.22
N LEU A 14 11.40 17.36 13.30
CA LEU A 14 12.49 17.00 12.40
C LEU A 14 12.90 18.25 11.61
N PRO A 15 14.18 18.66 11.69
CA PRO A 15 14.64 19.85 11.01
C PRO A 15 14.33 19.67 9.51
N ARG A 16 13.57 20.60 8.95
CA ARG A 16 13.43 20.69 7.49
C ARG A 16 14.84 20.92 6.95
N MET A 17 15.47 19.84 6.48
CA MET A 17 16.78 19.97 5.86
C MET A 17 16.67 20.99 4.72
N PRO A 18 17.59 21.97 4.64
CA PRO A 18 17.58 22.90 3.53
C PRO A 18 17.62 22.09 2.23
N GLN A 19 16.69 22.36 1.32
CA GLN A 19 16.70 21.73 0.01
C GLN A 19 18.04 22.04 -0.66
N ARG A 20 18.98 21.10 -0.55
CA ARG A 20 20.24 21.20 -1.26
C ARG A 20 19.93 21.15 -2.76
N LYS A 21 20.48 22.11 -3.50
CA LYS A 21 20.38 22.11 -4.96
C LYS A 21 21.01 20.81 -5.47
N LEU A 22 20.29 20.09 -6.34
CA LEU A 22 20.79 18.87 -6.96
C LEU A 22 21.83 19.14 -8.06
N ASP A 23 22.43 20.34 -8.07
CA ASP A 23 23.31 20.81 -9.15
C ASP A 23 24.58 19.96 -9.28
N ASN A 24 25.08 19.42 -8.16
CA ASN A 24 26.27 18.59 -8.13
C ASN A 24 26.03 17.11 -8.51
N ILE A 25 24.76 16.71 -8.71
CA ILE A 25 24.43 15.35 -9.11
C ILE A 25 24.37 15.28 -10.64
N PRO A 26 25.10 14.34 -11.29
CA PRO A 26 25.02 14.12 -12.71
C PRO A 26 23.59 13.85 -13.19
N GLY A 27 23.25 14.25 -14.40
CA GLY A 27 21.94 13.98 -14.99
C GLY A 27 21.26 15.22 -15.56
N ASP A 28 20.13 14.99 -16.18
CA ASP A 28 19.26 16.02 -16.74
C ASP A 28 17.79 15.78 -16.31
N TYR A 29 16.99 16.82 -16.42
CA TYR A 29 15.58 16.74 -16.10
C TYR A 29 14.69 16.31 -17.29
N GLY A 30 15.28 15.99 -18.43
CA GLY A 30 14.54 15.60 -19.65
C GLY A 30 13.76 16.75 -20.29
N TRP A 31 12.60 16.45 -20.86
CA TRP A 31 11.78 17.43 -21.57
C TRP A 31 11.14 18.46 -20.61
N PRO A 32 10.92 19.71 -21.09
CA PRO A 32 10.21 20.70 -20.30
C PRO A 32 8.85 20.15 -19.80
N LEU A 33 8.51 20.36 -18.55
CA LEU A 33 7.33 19.88 -17.82
C LEU A 33 7.24 18.36 -17.69
N LEU A 34 7.39 17.59 -18.76
CA LEU A 34 7.18 16.13 -18.74
C LEU A 34 8.38 15.34 -18.19
N GLY A 35 9.57 15.93 -18.22
CA GLY A 35 10.79 15.21 -17.83
C GLY A 35 11.04 13.97 -18.70
N ALA A 36 11.35 12.87 -18.05
CA ALA A 36 11.51 11.56 -18.67
C ALA A 36 10.24 10.69 -18.56
N THR A 37 9.05 11.29 -18.31
CA THR A 37 7.79 10.54 -18.10
C THR A 37 7.43 9.64 -19.28
N VAL A 38 7.58 10.12 -20.51
CA VAL A 38 7.23 9.32 -21.70
C VAL A 38 8.15 8.10 -21.86
N PRO A 39 9.48 8.24 -21.83
CA PRO A 39 10.38 7.08 -21.78
C PRO A 39 10.11 6.14 -20.59
N PHE A 40 9.84 6.69 -19.40
CA PHE A 40 9.52 5.93 -18.20
C PHE A 40 8.29 5.02 -18.38
N LEU A 41 7.21 5.56 -18.94
CA LEU A 41 5.98 4.79 -19.17
C LEU A 41 6.12 3.80 -20.33
N LYS A 42 7.00 4.08 -21.29
CA LYS A 42 7.21 3.22 -22.46
C LYS A 42 8.11 2.04 -22.16
N ASP A 43 9.24 2.28 -21.52
CA ASP A 43 10.23 1.25 -21.16
C ASP A 43 11.13 1.76 -20.02
N TYR A 44 10.70 1.45 -18.79
CA TYR A 44 11.42 1.83 -17.58
C TYR A 44 12.84 1.25 -17.54
N HIS A 45 13.00 -0.03 -17.90
CA HIS A 45 14.30 -0.70 -17.82
C HIS A 45 15.31 -0.08 -18.77
N LYS A 46 14.90 0.19 -20.01
CA LYS A 46 15.74 0.87 -20.99
C LYS A 46 16.15 2.26 -20.51
N LEU A 47 15.19 3.05 -20.01
CA LEU A 47 15.47 4.39 -19.48
C LEU A 47 16.52 4.35 -18.36
N VAL A 48 16.36 3.44 -17.40
CA VAL A 48 17.26 3.34 -16.24
C VAL A 48 18.66 2.89 -16.69
N THR A 49 18.76 1.91 -17.59
CA THR A 49 20.04 1.41 -18.14
C THR A 49 20.79 2.51 -18.89
N GLU A 50 20.14 3.19 -19.83
CA GLU A 50 20.75 4.28 -20.61
C GLU A 50 21.23 5.43 -19.70
N ARG A 51 20.45 5.74 -18.64
CA ARG A 51 20.85 6.77 -17.67
C ARG A 51 22.03 6.33 -16.81
N ALA A 52 22.06 5.06 -16.40
CA ALA A 52 23.19 4.50 -15.64
C ALA A 52 24.48 4.50 -16.44
N GLU A 53 24.42 4.15 -17.73
CA GLU A 53 25.57 4.22 -18.65
C GLU A 53 26.08 5.65 -18.86
N LYS A 54 25.16 6.61 -18.97
CA LYS A 54 25.48 8.01 -19.26
C LYS A 54 25.93 8.81 -18.04
N TYR A 55 25.32 8.61 -16.89
CA TYR A 55 25.47 9.44 -15.69
C TYR A 55 26.01 8.69 -14.47
N GLY A 56 26.12 7.37 -14.53
CA GLY A 56 26.51 6.52 -13.41
C GLY A 56 25.30 6.10 -12.56
N LEU A 57 25.61 5.40 -11.46
CA LEU A 57 24.61 4.77 -10.58
C LEU A 57 23.79 5.77 -9.76
N VAL A 58 24.24 7.02 -9.66
CA VAL A 58 23.54 8.10 -8.97
C VAL A 58 23.28 9.22 -9.95
N SER A 59 22.03 9.47 -10.30
CA SER A 59 21.69 10.51 -11.28
C SER A 59 20.42 11.26 -10.92
N LYS A 60 20.40 12.58 -11.16
CA LYS A 60 19.19 13.40 -11.03
C LYS A 60 18.31 13.29 -12.28
N GLY A 61 16.99 13.38 -12.07
CA GLY A 61 16.02 13.34 -13.16
C GLY A 61 14.68 13.95 -12.78
N SER A 62 13.72 13.90 -13.72
CA SER A 62 12.34 14.25 -13.47
C SER A 62 11.42 13.24 -14.17
N VAL A 63 10.50 12.67 -13.42
CA VAL A 63 9.48 11.72 -13.92
C VAL A 63 8.15 12.08 -13.25
N LEU A 64 7.05 11.99 -13.99
CA LEU A 64 5.70 12.28 -13.49
C LEU A 64 5.61 13.65 -12.77
N PHE A 65 6.24 14.67 -13.35
CA PHE A 65 6.32 16.04 -12.84
C PHE A 65 7.10 16.19 -11.51
N GLN A 66 7.75 15.14 -11.04
CA GLN A 66 8.57 15.16 -9.83
C GLN A 66 10.06 15.12 -10.16
N ARG A 67 10.82 16.00 -9.53
CA ARG A 67 12.29 15.96 -9.58
C ARG A 67 12.79 15.02 -8.48
N GLY A 68 13.78 14.21 -8.82
CA GLY A 68 14.35 13.24 -7.90
C GLY A 68 15.76 12.82 -8.27
N VAL A 69 16.27 11.91 -7.47
CA VAL A 69 17.55 11.24 -7.69
C VAL A 69 17.28 9.76 -7.84
N THR A 70 17.79 9.18 -8.92
CA THR A 70 17.82 7.73 -9.11
C THR A 70 19.07 7.18 -8.44
N LEU A 71 18.89 6.20 -7.58
CA LEU A 71 19.93 5.48 -6.86
C LEU A 71 19.91 4.01 -7.30
N LEU A 72 21.03 3.49 -7.77
CA LEU A 72 21.16 2.14 -8.31
C LEU A 72 22.29 1.39 -7.63
N GLY A 73 22.14 0.08 -7.54
CA GLY A 73 23.14 -0.84 -7.02
C GLY A 73 22.98 -1.18 -5.52
N PRO A 74 23.74 -2.17 -5.03
CA PRO A 74 23.60 -2.71 -3.69
C PRO A 74 23.89 -1.66 -2.60
N ASP A 75 24.92 -0.85 -2.76
CA ASP A 75 25.30 0.17 -1.77
C ASP A 75 24.23 1.24 -1.61
N ALA A 76 23.61 1.66 -2.74
CA ALA A 76 22.51 2.60 -2.73
C ALA A 76 21.24 2.01 -2.08
N ASN A 77 20.96 0.73 -2.34
CA ASN A 77 19.86 0.02 -1.70
C ASN A 77 20.09 -0.10 -0.19
N GLU A 78 21.30 -0.48 0.23
CA GLU A 78 21.66 -0.55 1.64
C GLU A 78 21.48 0.80 2.34
N PHE A 79 21.98 1.89 1.72
CA PHE A 79 21.83 3.25 2.24
C PHE A 79 20.38 3.66 2.44
N VAL A 80 19.51 3.41 1.44
CA VAL A 80 18.08 3.76 1.52
C VAL A 80 17.34 2.88 2.53
N LEU A 81 17.60 1.56 2.54
CA LEU A 81 16.88 0.61 3.39
C LEU A 81 17.27 0.69 4.86
N LYS A 82 18.53 0.99 5.16
CA LYS A 82 19.00 1.15 6.54
C LYS A 82 18.66 2.51 7.14
N ASP A 83 18.66 3.55 6.31
CA ASP A 83 18.34 4.94 6.67
C ASP A 83 18.77 5.35 8.09
N PRO A 84 20.06 5.26 8.45
CA PRO A 84 20.54 5.48 9.81
C PRO A 84 20.31 6.91 10.30
N GLU A 85 20.18 7.86 9.38
CA GLU A 85 19.97 9.27 9.67
C GLU A 85 18.49 9.69 9.62
N HIS A 86 17.57 8.75 9.37
CA HIS A 86 16.14 9.03 9.14
C HIS A 86 15.91 10.13 8.09
N ALA A 87 16.65 10.06 6.98
CA ALA A 87 16.63 11.05 5.91
C ALA A 87 15.53 10.79 4.86
N PHE A 88 14.98 9.58 4.84
CA PHE A 88 13.97 9.16 3.85
C PHE A 88 12.57 9.13 4.47
N SER A 89 11.61 9.67 3.73
CA SER A 89 10.19 9.67 4.10
C SER A 89 9.39 8.86 3.09
N SER A 90 8.84 7.74 3.52
CA SER A 90 7.89 6.95 2.74
C SER A 90 6.63 7.75 2.45
N ARG A 91 6.14 8.49 3.45
CA ARG A 91 4.97 9.38 3.31
C ARG A 91 5.18 10.41 2.21
N ALA A 92 6.31 11.11 2.20
CA ALA A 92 6.59 12.14 1.18
C ALA A 92 6.66 11.54 -0.23
N ALA A 93 7.16 10.31 -0.37
CA ALA A 93 7.26 9.61 -1.65
C ALA A 93 5.91 9.13 -2.18
N TRP A 94 5.07 8.56 -1.32
CA TRP A 94 3.85 7.87 -1.72
C TRP A 94 2.58 8.73 -1.65
N ASN A 95 2.53 9.77 -0.81
CA ASN A 95 1.36 10.65 -0.70
C ASN A 95 0.88 11.21 -2.05
N PRO A 96 1.74 11.69 -2.96
CA PRO A 96 1.28 12.19 -4.26
C PRO A 96 0.49 11.18 -5.08
N ILE A 97 0.71 9.88 -4.83
CA ILE A 97 0.09 8.78 -5.58
C ILE A 97 -1.09 8.18 -4.80
N LEU A 98 -0.90 7.88 -3.52
CA LEU A 98 -1.78 7.00 -2.75
C LEU A 98 -2.65 7.71 -1.69
N GLU A 99 -2.32 8.93 -1.26
CA GLU A 99 -2.97 9.57 -0.10
C GLU A 99 -4.51 9.57 -0.17
N LYS A 100 -5.08 9.85 -1.33
CA LYS A 100 -6.54 9.92 -1.50
C LYS A 100 -7.23 8.56 -1.64
N LEU A 101 -6.46 7.53 -1.94
CA LEU A 101 -6.95 6.16 -2.17
C LEU A 101 -6.70 5.25 -0.97
N PHE A 102 -5.57 5.43 -0.29
CA PHE A 102 -5.11 4.62 0.83
C PHE A 102 -4.66 5.50 2.00
N THR A 103 -5.51 6.46 2.37
CA THR A 103 -5.26 7.47 3.41
C THR A 103 -4.70 6.84 4.69
N ASP A 104 -3.63 7.43 5.22
CA ASP A 104 -3.03 7.05 6.51
C ASP A 104 -2.74 5.55 6.72
N GLY A 105 -2.65 4.77 5.63
CA GLY A 105 -2.16 3.39 5.68
C GLY A 105 -0.70 3.33 6.17
N LEU A 106 -0.25 2.16 6.61
CA LEU A 106 1.07 2.02 7.26
C LEU A 106 2.23 2.54 6.41
N MET A 107 2.21 2.34 5.09
CA MET A 107 3.24 2.83 4.16
C MET A 107 3.26 4.36 4.03
N LEU A 108 2.16 5.03 4.38
CA LEU A 108 2.04 6.49 4.35
C LEU A 108 2.33 7.13 5.71
N ARG A 109 3.08 6.44 6.55
CA ARG A 109 3.52 6.90 7.86
C ARG A 109 5.03 6.82 7.95
N ASP A 110 5.64 7.70 8.77
CA ASP A 110 7.08 7.75 8.94
C ASP A 110 7.48 7.62 10.42
N PHE A 111 8.71 7.27 10.67
CA PHE A 111 9.43 7.36 11.95
C PHE A 111 8.65 6.81 13.16
N ALA A 112 8.45 7.61 14.18
CA ALA A 112 7.79 7.21 15.42
C ALA A 112 6.31 6.84 15.20
N ASP A 113 5.61 7.56 14.32
CA ASP A 113 4.23 7.27 13.94
C ASP A 113 4.12 5.90 13.24
N HIS A 114 4.99 5.62 12.26
CA HIS A 114 5.07 4.31 11.61
C HIS A 114 5.36 3.19 12.62
N LYS A 115 6.36 3.38 13.50
CA LYS A 115 6.74 2.38 14.52
C LYS A 115 5.59 2.07 15.47
N PHE A 116 4.85 3.10 15.90
CA PHE A 116 3.69 2.95 16.77
C PHE A 116 2.59 2.11 16.12
N HIS A 117 2.14 2.48 14.93
CA HIS A 117 1.09 1.75 14.21
C HIS A 117 1.52 0.33 13.83
N ARG A 118 2.76 0.15 13.35
CA ARG A 118 3.31 -1.15 13.01
C ARG A 118 3.35 -2.10 14.21
N ARG A 119 3.73 -1.61 15.39
CA ARG A 119 3.77 -2.42 16.62
C ARG A 119 2.41 -3.01 16.96
N ILE A 120 1.34 -2.21 16.86
CA ILE A 120 -0.02 -2.66 17.13
C ILE A 120 -0.47 -3.66 16.07
N MET A 121 -0.29 -3.33 14.79
CA MET A 121 -0.64 -4.25 13.71
C MET A 121 0.09 -5.59 13.78
N GLN A 122 1.34 -5.62 14.26
CA GLN A 122 2.11 -6.86 14.43
C GLN A 122 1.47 -7.85 15.42
N GLN A 123 0.59 -7.41 16.31
CA GLN A 123 -0.10 -8.31 17.23
C GLN A 123 -1.00 -9.31 16.47
N ALA A 124 -1.66 -8.85 15.39
CA ALA A 124 -2.48 -9.69 14.53
C ALA A 124 -1.68 -10.67 13.64
N PHE A 125 -0.34 -10.60 13.66
CA PHE A 125 0.56 -11.53 12.98
C PHE A 125 1.31 -12.46 13.94
N LYS A 126 0.84 -12.62 15.17
CA LYS A 126 1.44 -13.58 16.11
C LYS A 126 1.23 -15.01 15.65
N LYS A 127 2.12 -15.92 16.08
CA LYS A 127 2.10 -17.33 15.66
C LYS A 127 0.73 -18.02 15.75
N PRO A 128 -0.07 -17.90 16.84
CA PRO A 128 -1.38 -18.53 16.89
C PRO A 128 -2.35 -18.02 15.81
N ALA A 129 -2.39 -16.71 15.57
CA ALA A 129 -3.21 -16.11 14.53
C ALA A 129 -2.77 -16.59 13.13
N LEU A 130 -1.45 -16.58 12.86
CA LEU A 130 -0.90 -17.08 11.59
C LEU A 130 -1.21 -18.55 11.34
N ALA A 131 -1.18 -19.42 12.36
CA ALA A 131 -1.55 -20.82 12.23
C ALA A 131 -3.01 -20.97 11.80
N SER A 132 -3.92 -20.22 12.46
CA SER A 132 -5.35 -20.21 12.10
C SER A 132 -5.58 -19.69 10.66
N TYR A 133 -4.84 -18.65 10.24
CA TYR A 133 -4.93 -18.14 8.87
C TYR A 133 -4.48 -19.19 7.85
N LEU A 134 -3.36 -19.89 8.10
CA LEU A 134 -2.86 -20.95 7.21
C LEU A 134 -3.85 -22.08 7.04
N ASP A 135 -4.48 -22.55 8.11
CA ASP A 135 -5.48 -23.61 8.04
C ASP A 135 -6.68 -23.21 7.15
N ARG A 136 -7.18 -21.99 7.32
CA ARG A 136 -8.27 -21.45 6.50
C ARG A 136 -7.86 -21.24 5.05
N MET A 137 -6.65 -20.69 4.82
CA MET A 137 -6.10 -20.53 3.46
C MET A 137 -6.00 -21.87 2.74
N ASN A 138 -5.46 -22.90 3.41
CA ASN A 138 -5.32 -24.22 2.81
C ASN A 138 -6.66 -24.84 2.42
N GLN A 139 -7.68 -24.69 3.27
CA GLN A 139 -9.02 -25.17 2.97
C GLN A 139 -9.63 -24.44 1.75
N HIS A 140 -9.54 -23.10 1.75
CA HIS A 140 -10.09 -22.29 0.67
C HIS A 140 -9.39 -22.54 -0.67
N ILE A 141 -8.05 -22.51 -0.68
CA ILE A 141 -7.25 -22.78 -1.88
C ILE A 141 -7.54 -24.20 -2.41
N GLY A 142 -7.64 -25.18 -1.51
CA GLY A 142 -7.94 -26.56 -1.89
C GLY A 142 -9.31 -26.71 -2.57
N THR A 143 -10.30 -25.93 -2.16
CA THR A 143 -11.64 -25.93 -2.79
C THR A 143 -11.60 -25.21 -4.15
N GLU A 144 -11.07 -24.01 -4.21
CA GLU A 144 -11.06 -23.17 -5.41
C GLU A 144 -10.28 -23.79 -6.58
N ILE A 145 -9.13 -24.42 -6.29
CA ILE A 145 -8.32 -25.07 -7.34
C ILE A 145 -9.07 -26.25 -8.00
N GLN A 146 -9.98 -26.92 -7.28
CA GLN A 146 -10.77 -28.02 -7.85
C GLN A 146 -11.72 -27.54 -8.95
N ASP A 147 -12.17 -26.30 -8.88
CA ASP A 147 -13.08 -25.69 -9.87
C ASP A 147 -12.33 -25.10 -11.09
N TRP A 148 -11.01 -25.13 -11.08
CA TRP A 148 -10.23 -24.64 -12.21
C TRP A 148 -10.36 -25.58 -13.41
N PRO A 149 -10.49 -25.04 -14.62
CA PRO A 149 -10.71 -25.86 -15.81
C PRO A 149 -9.52 -26.80 -16.09
N ALA A 150 -9.79 -28.09 -16.13
CA ALA A 150 -8.79 -29.12 -16.45
C ALA A 150 -8.78 -29.41 -17.96
N GLY A 151 -7.58 -29.60 -18.54
CA GLY A 151 -7.42 -29.99 -19.94
C GLY A 151 -7.66 -28.90 -20.98
N THR A 152 -7.71 -27.63 -20.55
CA THR A 152 -7.83 -26.44 -21.41
C THR A 152 -6.74 -25.42 -21.08
N GLU A 153 -6.55 -24.42 -21.95
CA GLU A 153 -5.68 -23.30 -21.63
C GLU A 153 -6.28 -22.48 -20.46
N LEU A 154 -5.46 -22.26 -19.44
CA LEU A 154 -5.79 -21.45 -18.28
C LEU A 154 -5.00 -20.14 -18.31
N LYS A 155 -5.67 -19.02 -18.18
CA LYS A 155 -5.01 -17.74 -17.94
C LYS A 155 -4.62 -17.62 -16.45
N PHE A 156 -3.50 -18.25 -16.10
CA PHE A 156 -3.06 -18.43 -14.71
C PHE A 156 -3.09 -17.13 -13.91
N LEU A 157 -2.58 -16.02 -14.48
CA LEU A 157 -2.53 -14.72 -13.76
C LEU A 157 -3.91 -14.21 -13.35
N GLU A 158 -4.91 -14.36 -14.20
CA GLU A 158 -6.29 -13.93 -13.88
C GLU A 158 -6.88 -14.77 -12.74
N HIS A 159 -6.72 -16.09 -12.81
CA HIS A 159 -7.23 -17.01 -11.77
C HIS A 159 -6.52 -16.83 -10.44
N ILE A 160 -5.20 -16.71 -10.44
CA ILE A 160 -4.45 -16.55 -9.19
C ILE A 160 -4.75 -15.20 -8.52
N LYS A 161 -4.96 -14.12 -9.28
CA LYS A 161 -5.34 -12.82 -8.71
C LYS A 161 -6.72 -12.88 -8.05
N THR A 162 -7.70 -13.53 -8.67
CA THR A 162 -9.02 -13.76 -8.06
C THR A 162 -8.87 -14.55 -6.77
N LEU A 163 -8.19 -15.70 -6.83
CA LEU A 163 -7.94 -16.54 -5.65
C LEU A 163 -7.29 -15.77 -4.50
N LEU A 164 -6.27 -14.96 -4.78
CA LEU A 164 -5.59 -14.17 -3.74
C LEU A 164 -6.49 -13.11 -3.12
N LEU A 165 -7.35 -12.47 -3.91
CA LEU A 165 -8.35 -11.52 -3.39
C LEU A 165 -9.36 -12.21 -2.47
N ASP A 166 -9.85 -13.37 -2.86
CA ASP A 166 -10.82 -14.13 -2.08
C ASP A 166 -10.21 -14.65 -0.78
N VAL A 167 -9.00 -15.20 -0.85
CA VAL A 167 -8.22 -15.55 0.34
C VAL A 167 -8.02 -14.33 1.23
N GLY A 168 -7.66 -13.18 0.65
CA GLY A 168 -7.49 -11.92 1.38
C GLY A 168 -8.78 -11.48 2.07
N ALA A 169 -9.91 -11.50 1.37
CA ALA A 169 -11.21 -11.15 1.94
C ALA A 169 -11.58 -12.06 3.12
N GLN A 170 -11.34 -13.35 3.00
CA GLN A 170 -11.63 -14.32 4.04
C GLN A 170 -10.70 -14.16 5.25
N ILE A 171 -9.39 -14.02 5.06
CA ILE A 171 -8.41 -13.97 6.15
C ILE A 171 -8.45 -12.61 6.84
N PHE A 172 -8.54 -11.53 6.07
CA PHE A 172 -8.49 -10.19 6.66
C PHE A 172 -9.82 -9.75 7.24
N PHE A 173 -10.94 -10.02 6.56
CA PHE A 173 -12.26 -9.58 7.01
C PHE A 173 -13.13 -10.69 7.56
N GLY A 174 -12.76 -11.96 7.40
CA GLY A 174 -13.59 -13.09 7.76
C GLY A 174 -14.86 -13.17 6.90
N LEU A 175 -14.82 -12.66 5.68
CA LEU A 175 -15.94 -12.73 4.73
C LEU A 175 -16.03 -14.12 4.13
N GLU A 176 -17.26 -14.61 3.98
CA GLU A 176 -17.55 -15.76 3.15
C GLU A 176 -17.67 -15.34 1.67
N MET A 177 -17.42 -16.29 0.77
CA MET A 177 -17.59 -16.06 -0.66
C MET A 177 -19.03 -15.72 -0.99
N GLY A 178 -19.23 -14.74 -1.86
CA GLY A 178 -20.56 -14.33 -2.31
C GLY A 178 -20.64 -12.86 -2.72
N PRO A 179 -21.85 -12.33 -2.95
CA PRO A 179 -22.04 -11.00 -3.51
C PRO A 179 -21.43 -9.85 -2.71
N GLU A 180 -21.22 -10.03 -1.39
CA GLU A 180 -20.59 -9.03 -0.53
C GLU A 180 -19.08 -9.03 -0.72
N SER A 181 -18.44 -10.20 -0.72
CA SER A 181 -17.00 -10.32 -1.02
C SER A 181 -16.68 -9.84 -2.42
N ASP A 182 -17.50 -10.18 -3.43
CA ASP A 182 -17.35 -9.73 -4.82
C ASP A 182 -17.36 -8.20 -4.90
N LYS A 183 -18.27 -7.57 -4.17
CA LYS A 183 -18.39 -6.11 -4.16
C LYS A 183 -17.22 -5.44 -3.45
N VAL A 184 -16.72 -6.01 -2.35
CA VAL A 184 -15.50 -5.56 -1.68
C VAL A 184 -14.31 -5.68 -2.63
N ASN A 185 -14.12 -6.85 -3.26
CA ASN A 185 -13.04 -7.12 -4.19
C ASN A 185 -13.08 -6.15 -5.39
N GLN A 186 -14.25 -5.96 -6.01
CA GLN A 186 -14.39 -5.02 -7.14
C GLN A 186 -14.09 -3.58 -6.72
N SER A 187 -14.58 -3.15 -5.56
CA SER A 187 -14.31 -1.81 -5.03
C SER A 187 -12.83 -1.61 -4.72
N PHE A 188 -12.16 -2.65 -4.26
CA PHE A 188 -10.73 -2.66 -4.03
C PHE A 188 -9.94 -2.57 -5.36
N ILE A 189 -10.28 -3.38 -6.36
CA ILE A 189 -9.67 -3.34 -7.71
C ILE A 189 -9.79 -1.93 -8.29
N ASP A 190 -11.00 -1.36 -8.28
CA ASP A 190 -11.23 0.00 -8.78
C ASP A 190 -10.37 1.05 -8.05
N THR A 191 -10.19 0.89 -6.73
CA THR A 191 -9.36 1.79 -5.91
C THR A 191 -7.88 1.64 -6.27
N THR A 192 -7.39 0.41 -6.44
CA THR A 192 -5.99 0.13 -6.76
C THR A 192 -5.64 0.62 -8.17
N GLU A 193 -6.47 0.31 -9.16
CA GLU A 193 -6.28 0.78 -10.53
C GLU A 193 -6.24 2.31 -10.62
N ALA A 194 -7.04 3.00 -9.80
CA ALA A 194 -7.03 4.46 -9.77
C ALA A 194 -5.70 5.06 -9.32
N SER A 195 -4.83 4.31 -8.64
CA SER A 195 -3.48 4.77 -8.31
C SER A 195 -2.64 5.07 -9.55
N LEU A 196 -2.92 4.37 -10.65
CA LEU A 196 -2.28 4.54 -11.95
C LEU A 196 -2.93 5.63 -12.83
N ALA A 197 -4.01 6.27 -12.35
CA ALA A 197 -4.72 7.28 -13.12
C ALA A 197 -3.86 8.53 -13.34
N VAL A 198 -3.58 8.84 -14.60
CA VAL A 198 -2.93 10.10 -15.01
C VAL A 198 -3.89 11.27 -14.88
N VAL A 199 -5.16 11.07 -15.27
CA VAL A 199 -6.22 12.08 -15.16
C VAL A 199 -7.02 11.87 -13.88
N ARG A 200 -6.78 12.70 -12.87
CA ARG A 200 -7.37 12.59 -11.52
C ARG A 200 -8.59 13.51 -11.34
N LEU A 201 -9.55 13.42 -12.25
CA LEU A 201 -10.80 14.17 -12.20
C LEU A 201 -11.95 13.27 -11.77
N LYS A 202 -12.88 13.82 -10.98
CA LYS A 202 -14.09 13.11 -10.50
C LYS A 202 -15.21 13.13 -11.57
N ILE A 203 -14.86 12.74 -12.80
CA ILE A 203 -15.82 12.67 -13.92
C ILE A 203 -16.29 11.21 -14.07
N PRO A 204 -17.61 10.93 -14.13
CA PRO A 204 -18.14 9.60 -14.34
C PRO A 204 -17.49 8.92 -15.56
N GLY A 205 -17.16 7.64 -15.43
CA GLY A 205 -16.49 6.85 -16.45
C GLY A 205 -14.96 6.87 -16.39
N LEU A 206 -14.34 7.86 -15.74
CA LEU A 206 -12.89 7.87 -15.57
C LEU A 206 -12.45 6.93 -14.44
N LEU A 207 -11.24 6.38 -14.62
CA LEU A 207 -10.59 5.48 -13.66
C LEU A 207 -10.52 6.08 -12.25
N TRP A 208 -10.12 7.35 -12.14
CA TRP A 208 -10.08 8.07 -10.87
C TRP A 208 -11.45 8.17 -10.19
N HIS A 209 -12.52 8.42 -10.95
CA HIS A 209 -13.87 8.49 -10.39
C HIS A 209 -14.33 7.13 -9.84
N ARG A 210 -14.06 6.04 -10.58
CA ARG A 210 -14.36 4.67 -10.14
C ARG A 210 -13.63 4.35 -8.85
N GLY A 211 -12.31 4.60 -8.78
CA GLY A 211 -11.51 4.35 -7.60
C GLY A 211 -11.96 5.14 -6.38
N MET A 212 -12.31 6.41 -6.54
CA MET A 212 -12.85 7.22 -5.44
C MET A 212 -14.23 6.72 -4.95
N LYS A 213 -15.03 6.11 -5.83
CA LYS A 213 -16.29 5.47 -5.46
C LYS A 213 -16.02 4.15 -4.72
N GLY A 214 -15.07 3.35 -5.22
CA GLY A 214 -14.62 2.12 -4.58
C GLY A 214 -14.06 2.39 -3.18
N ARG A 215 -13.16 3.37 -3.04
CA ARG A 215 -12.62 3.77 -1.73
C ARG A 215 -13.73 4.14 -0.74
N ARG A 216 -14.71 4.93 -1.14
CA ARG A 216 -15.83 5.30 -0.27
C ARG A 216 -16.63 4.08 0.18
N TYR A 217 -16.92 3.16 -0.74
CA TYR A 217 -17.59 1.93 -0.38
C TYR A 217 -16.79 1.12 0.64
N LEU A 218 -15.48 0.98 0.47
CA LEU A 218 -14.60 0.27 1.41
C LEU A 218 -14.58 0.97 2.78
N GLU A 219 -14.55 2.30 2.82
CA GLU A 219 -14.63 3.07 4.08
C GLU A 219 -15.92 2.80 4.84
N ASP A 220 -17.07 2.89 4.15
CA ASP A 220 -18.38 2.64 4.74
C ASP A 220 -18.50 1.19 5.22
N PHE A 221 -18.06 0.23 4.40
CA PHE A 221 -18.09 -1.20 4.69
C PHE A 221 -17.23 -1.53 5.92
N VAL A 222 -15.97 -1.14 5.93
CA VAL A 222 -15.04 -1.45 7.03
C VAL A 222 -15.49 -0.76 8.32
N THR A 223 -15.88 0.52 8.25
CA THR A 223 -16.37 1.25 9.42
C THR A 223 -17.62 0.59 10.02
N GLY A 224 -18.52 0.10 9.18
CA GLY A 224 -19.72 -0.60 9.62
C GLY A 224 -19.44 -1.92 10.34
N LEU A 225 -18.33 -2.59 10.02
CA LEU A 225 -17.94 -3.86 10.65
C LEU A 225 -17.19 -3.68 11.98
N ILE A 226 -16.57 -2.54 12.27
CA ILE A 226 -15.74 -2.33 13.48
C ILE A 226 -16.47 -2.75 14.77
N PRO A 227 -17.72 -2.33 15.05
CA PRO A 227 -18.40 -2.72 16.30
C PRO A 227 -18.58 -4.23 16.44
N GLN A 228 -18.89 -4.93 15.34
CA GLN A 228 -19.02 -6.38 15.34
C GLN A 228 -17.66 -7.04 15.57
N LYS A 229 -16.61 -6.59 14.91
CA LYS A 229 -15.26 -7.16 14.98
C LYS A 229 -14.61 -6.98 16.36
N ARG A 230 -14.89 -5.88 17.05
CA ARG A 230 -14.44 -5.68 18.44
C ARG A 230 -15.04 -6.69 19.43
N ASN A 231 -16.27 -7.12 19.18
CA ASN A 231 -17.00 -8.04 20.05
C ASN A 231 -16.96 -9.49 19.53
N SER A 232 -16.12 -9.78 18.56
CA SER A 232 -16.03 -11.08 17.91
C SER A 232 -14.79 -11.85 18.35
N ASP A 233 -14.96 -13.16 18.52
CA ASP A 233 -13.87 -14.12 18.70
C ASP A 233 -13.48 -14.82 17.39
N THR A 234 -13.95 -14.31 16.24
CA THR A 234 -13.55 -14.86 14.94
C THR A 234 -12.04 -14.69 14.73
N PRO A 235 -11.34 -15.75 14.31
CA PRO A 235 -9.91 -15.70 14.08
C PRO A 235 -9.57 -15.09 12.71
N ASP A 236 -9.99 -13.84 12.48
CA ASP A 236 -9.62 -13.04 11.33
C ASP A 236 -8.73 -11.86 11.74
N PHE A 237 -7.98 -11.33 10.77
CA PHE A 237 -7.05 -10.24 11.04
C PHE A 237 -7.75 -8.99 11.59
N PHE A 238 -8.95 -8.68 11.11
CA PHE A 238 -9.69 -7.49 11.53
C PHE A 238 -10.06 -7.55 13.02
N SER A 239 -10.59 -8.70 13.47
CA SER A 239 -10.92 -8.90 14.89
C SER A 239 -9.67 -8.82 15.76
N GLU A 240 -8.56 -9.43 15.34
CA GLU A 240 -7.29 -9.35 16.07
C GLU A 240 -6.71 -7.93 16.10
N LEU A 241 -6.83 -7.16 15.01
CA LEU A 241 -6.42 -5.76 14.98
C LEU A 241 -7.27 -4.89 15.90
N CYS A 242 -8.58 -5.09 15.92
CA CYS A 242 -9.48 -4.38 16.84
C CYS A 242 -9.12 -4.66 18.32
N LYS A 243 -8.89 -5.93 18.68
CA LYS A 243 -8.45 -6.31 20.03
C LYS A 243 -7.13 -5.64 20.40
N ALA A 244 -6.14 -5.72 19.51
CA ALA A 244 -4.83 -5.10 19.72
C ALA A 244 -4.92 -3.57 19.85
N ALA A 245 -5.81 -2.94 19.09
CA ALA A 245 -6.05 -1.49 19.16
C ALA A 245 -6.64 -1.08 20.52
N ASP A 246 -7.55 -1.89 21.07
CA ASP A 246 -8.19 -1.64 22.36
C ASP A 246 -7.23 -1.92 23.54
N GLU A 247 -6.44 -3.00 23.48
CA GLU A 247 -5.47 -3.39 24.51
C GLU A 247 -4.30 -2.41 24.64
N GLU A 248 -3.68 -2.03 23.52
CA GLU A 248 -2.53 -1.11 23.50
C GLU A 248 -2.95 0.35 23.62
N GLY A 249 -4.17 0.66 23.20
CA GLY A 249 -4.72 2.01 23.10
C GLY A 249 -4.04 2.86 22.00
N GLY A 250 -4.72 3.91 21.57
CA GLY A 250 -4.14 4.92 20.66
C GLY A 250 -4.38 4.72 19.17
N LEU A 251 -4.99 3.63 18.71
CA LEU A 251 -5.59 3.55 17.38
C LEU A 251 -7.06 3.95 17.46
N THR A 252 -7.45 4.88 16.59
CA THR A 252 -8.86 5.24 16.40
C THR A 252 -9.54 4.27 15.43
N ASP A 253 -10.87 4.25 15.39
CA ASP A 253 -11.63 3.49 14.38
C ASP A 253 -11.22 3.86 12.95
N ARG A 254 -10.89 5.12 12.74
CA ARG A 254 -10.37 5.60 11.46
C ARG A 254 -9.01 4.99 11.12
N ASP A 255 -8.12 4.84 12.11
CA ASP A 255 -6.82 4.18 11.89
C ASP A 255 -7.02 2.72 11.55
N VAL A 256 -7.86 2.02 12.30
CA VAL A 256 -8.21 0.61 12.03
C VAL A 256 -8.76 0.47 10.61
N MET A 257 -9.75 1.28 10.24
CA MET A 257 -10.35 1.28 8.91
C MET A 257 -9.30 1.52 7.82
N ASN A 258 -8.44 2.52 7.97
CA ASN A 258 -7.40 2.83 6.99
C ASN A 258 -6.37 1.70 6.86
N HIS A 259 -5.99 1.07 7.98
CA HIS A 259 -5.07 -0.07 7.96
C HIS A 259 -5.69 -1.29 7.29
N MET A 260 -6.96 -1.58 7.52
CA MET A 260 -7.66 -2.68 6.87
C MET A 260 -7.71 -2.51 5.35
N ILE A 261 -8.05 -1.31 4.87
CA ILE A 261 -8.10 -1.04 3.43
C ILE A 261 -6.68 -1.08 2.82
N PHE A 262 -5.68 -0.56 3.54
CA PHE A 262 -4.29 -0.60 3.09
C PHE A 262 -3.73 -2.04 3.07
N LEU A 263 -4.15 -2.90 3.98
CA LEU A 263 -3.70 -4.28 4.04
C LEU A 263 -4.14 -5.08 2.79
N LEU A 264 -5.36 -4.86 2.30
CA LEU A 264 -5.79 -5.42 1.02
C LEU A 264 -4.85 -5.02 -0.12
N PHE A 265 -4.44 -3.75 -0.16
CA PHE A 265 -3.50 -3.25 -1.16
C PHE A 265 -2.14 -3.96 -1.06
N ALA A 266 -1.63 -4.15 0.16
CA ALA A 266 -0.36 -4.82 0.38
C ALA A 266 -0.38 -6.31 0.00
N ALA A 267 -1.54 -6.96 0.11
CA ALA A 267 -1.68 -8.41 -0.13
C ALA A 267 -2.02 -8.79 -1.57
N HIS A 268 -2.54 -7.86 -2.37
CA HIS A 268 -3.06 -8.18 -3.70
C HIS A 268 -1.97 -8.39 -4.76
N ASP A 269 -0.92 -7.58 -4.74
CA ASP A 269 0.10 -7.55 -5.80
C ASP A 269 1.50 -8.02 -5.34
N THR A 270 1.63 -8.54 -4.09
CA THR A 270 2.91 -9.01 -3.51
C THR A 270 2.91 -10.52 -3.11
#